data_b264a1b2aa2f9832a62cf76879cf1942
#
_entry.id   b264a1b2aa2f9832a62cf76879cf1942
#
_cell.length_a   1.000
_cell.length_b   1.000
_cell.length_c   1.000
_cell.angle_alpha   90.00
_cell.angle_beta   90.00
_cell.angle_gamma   90.00
#
_symmetry.space_group_name_H-M   'P 1'
#
loop_
_entity.id
_entity.type
_entity.pdbx_description
1 polymer ?
#
loop_
_entity_poly.entity_id
_entity_poly.type
_entity_poly.pdbx_seq_one_letter_code
_entity_poly.pdbx_strand_id
1 'polypeptide(L)'
;GEMADALEAVEVFHDGAFHVYCPEELGFGYRKSHLPPGGIVTRVRLKLKERPKEEILRRMAEVDRARKGQPKRKSAGCAFKNPPGQSAGRLIDERGLKGLRVGDAMISLEHGNFIVNLGQARAKDVLELVRRVQEELPLELEWEVWP
;
A
#
# COMPACT_ATOMS: atom_id res chain seq x y z
N GLY A 1 -4.64 6.47 10.48
CA GLY A 1 -5.89 6.84 9.80
C GLY A 1 -5.96 6.23 8.41
N GLU A 2 -7.15 5.94 7.97
CA GLU A 2 -7.44 5.42 6.63
C GLU A 2 -8.15 6.49 5.79
N MET A 3 -8.18 6.32 4.47
CA MET A 3 -8.90 7.23 3.59
C MET A 3 -10.40 7.30 3.94
N ALA A 4 -10.99 6.17 4.31
CA ALA A 4 -12.38 6.07 4.74
C ALA A 4 -12.74 7.02 5.91
N ASP A 5 -11.78 7.32 6.80
CA ASP A 5 -12.01 8.21 7.96
C ASP A 5 -12.31 9.67 7.58
N ALA A 6 -11.88 10.09 6.39
CA ALA A 6 -12.02 11.45 5.91
C ALA A 6 -12.87 11.57 4.64
N LEU A 7 -13.29 10.46 4.07
CA LEU A 7 -14.06 10.42 2.83
C LEU A 7 -15.51 10.86 3.08
N GLU A 8 -16.02 11.75 2.24
CA GLU A 8 -17.42 12.20 2.21
C GLU A 8 -18.17 11.66 1.00
N ALA A 9 -17.52 11.67 -0.17
CA ALA A 9 -18.10 11.16 -1.41
C ALA A 9 -17.02 10.82 -2.42
N VAL A 10 -17.32 9.87 -3.32
CA VAL A 10 -16.48 9.47 -4.44
C VAL A 10 -17.31 9.51 -5.72
N GLU A 11 -16.82 10.21 -6.74
CA GLU A 11 -17.35 10.14 -8.08
C GLU A 11 -16.60 9.09 -8.88
N VAL A 12 -17.33 8.17 -9.47
CA VAL A 12 -16.79 7.05 -10.26
C VAL A 12 -17.43 7.09 -11.64
N PHE A 13 -16.61 7.02 -12.68
CA PHE A 13 -17.06 6.80 -14.05
C PHE A 13 -17.08 5.29 -14.33
N HIS A 14 -18.26 4.75 -14.65
CA HIS A 14 -18.43 3.37 -15.11
C HIS A 14 -19.72 3.26 -15.94
N ASP A 15 -19.81 2.26 -16.78
CA ASP A 15 -20.98 2.01 -17.67
C ASP A 15 -21.38 3.26 -18.47
N GLY A 16 -20.40 4.07 -18.89
CA GLY A 16 -20.60 5.27 -19.71
C GLY A 16 -21.16 6.48 -18.96
N ALA A 17 -21.26 6.46 -17.64
CA ALA A 17 -21.82 7.57 -16.83
C ALA A 17 -21.01 7.84 -15.56
N PHE A 18 -21.20 9.04 -14.99
CA PHE A 18 -20.64 9.41 -13.69
C PHE A 18 -21.65 9.09 -12.59
N HIS A 19 -21.19 8.42 -11.56
CA HIS A 19 -21.98 8.07 -10.38
C HIS A 19 -21.27 8.58 -9.12
N VAL A 20 -22.05 9.05 -8.15
CA VAL A 20 -21.50 9.50 -6.85
C VAL A 20 -21.92 8.51 -5.78
N TYR A 21 -20.94 8.00 -5.06
CA TYR A 21 -21.10 7.03 -3.97
C TYR A 21 -20.73 7.66 -2.63
N CYS A 22 -21.47 7.32 -1.58
CA CYS A 22 -21.04 7.59 -0.20
C CYS A 22 -20.13 6.46 0.30
N PRO A 23 -19.34 6.67 1.36
CA PRO A 23 -18.40 5.66 1.86
C PRO A 23 -19.06 4.32 2.22
N GLU A 24 -20.28 4.35 2.72
CA GLU A 24 -21.05 3.17 3.14
C GLU A 24 -21.34 2.24 1.96
N GLU A 25 -21.57 2.79 0.77
CA GLU A 25 -21.84 2.04 -0.45
C GLU A 25 -20.59 1.37 -1.02
N LEU A 26 -19.40 1.87 -0.66
CA LEU A 26 -18.12 1.36 -1.14
C LEU A 26 -17.54 0.23 -0.28
N GLY A 27 -18.24 -0.21 0.77
CA GLY A 27 -17.91 -1.40 1.56
C GLY A 27 -16.45 -1.47 1.99
N PHE A 28 -15.90 -0.36 2.52
CA PHE A 28 -14.52 -0.29 2.97
C PHE A 28 -14.18 -1.36 4.00
N GLY A 29 -13.02 -1.98 3.82
CA GLY A 29 -12.42 -2.90 4.77
C GLY A 29 -10.90 -2.79 4.75
N TYR A 30 -10.21 -3.62 5.54
CA TYR A 30 -8.75 -3.59 5.58
C TYR A 30 -8.14 -3.81 4.19
N ARG A 31 -7.53 -2.76 3.64
CA ARG A 31 -6.89 -2.75 2.31
C ARG A 31 -7.82 -3.15 1.16
N LYS A 32 -9.12 -2.84 1.27
CA LYS A 32 -10.08 -3.09 0.20
C LYS A 32 -11.23 -2.08 0.18
N SER A 33 -11.81 -1.93 -1.00
CA SER A 33 -13.09 -1.24 -1.24
C SER A 33 -13.84 -1.98 -2.34
N HIS A 34 -15.15 -1.79 -2.42
CA HIS A 34 -16.00 -2.37 -3.46
C HIS A 34 -16.37 -1.29 -4.49
N LEU A 35 -15.40 -0.92 -5.31
CA LEU A 35 -15.68 -0.08 -6.47
C LEU A 35 -16.40 -0.90 -7.56
N PRO A 36 -17.28 -0.28 -8.37
CA PRO A 36 -17.87 -0.95 -9.54
C PRO A 36 -16.79 -1.54 -10.45
N PRO A 37 -16.98 -2.75 -11.00
CA PRO A 37 -16.04 -3.34 -11.94
C PRO A 37 -15.72 -2.40 -13.10
N GLY A 38 -14.45 -2.20 -13.41
CA GLY A 38 -14.00 -1.26 -14.45
C GLY A 38 -14.21 0.22 -14.12
N GLY A 39 -14.64 0.54 -12.90
CA GLY A 39 -14.88 1.91 -12.46
C GLY A 39 -13.59 2.70 -12.29
N ILE A 40 -13.61 3.96 -12.75
CA ILE A 40 -12.50 4.91 -12.63
C ILE A 40 -12.92 6.01 -11.66
N VAL A 41 -12.20 6.15 -10.56
CA VAL A 41 -12.41 7.27 -9.62
C VAL A 41 -11.97 8.56 -10.29
N THR A 42 -12.91 9.51 -10.48
CA THR A 42 -12.68 10.78 -11.14
C THR A 42 -12.60 11.96 -10.19
N ARG A 43 -13.31 11.86 -9.06
CA ARG A 43 -13.30 12.91 -8.03
C ARG A 43 -13.50 12.32 -6.64
N VAL A 44 -12.84 12.93 -5.66
CA VAL A 44 -12.99 12.58 -4.24
C VAL A 44 -13.31 13.84 -3.45
N ARG A 45 -14.33 13.78 -2.58
CA ARG A 45 -14.65 14.81 -1.60
C ARG A 45 -14.22 14.34 -0.23
N LEU A 46 -13.41 15.16 0.45
CA LEU A 46 -12.88 14.87 1.78
C LEU A 46 -13.47 15.84 2.81
N LYS A 47 -13.86 15.33 3.96
CA LYS A 47 -14.28 16.09 5.12
C LYS A 47 -13.06 16.32 6.01
N LEU A 48 -12.55 17.55 6.01
CA LEU A 48 -11.38 17.92 6.79
C LEU A 48 -11.81 18.70 8.04
N LYS A 49 -11.00 18.62 9.09
CA LYS A 49 -11.16 19.41 10.32
C LYS A 49 -10.09 20.48 10.37
N GLU A 50 -10.50 21.73 10.56
CA GLU A 50 -9.56 22.82 10.83
C GLU A 50 -8.80 22.56 12.14
N ARG A 51 -7.50 22.85 12.14
CA ARG A 51 -6.63 22.73 13.28
C ARG A 51 -5.58 23.83 13.27
N PRO A 52 -5.05 24.24 14.44
CA PRO A 52 -3.94 25.16 14.52
C PRO A 52 -2.73 24.64 13.73
N LYS A 53 -2.04 25.54 13.02
CA LYS A 53 -0.89 25.21 12.18
C LYS A 53 0.18 24.43 12.95
N GLU A 54 0.44 24.81 14.20
CA GLU A 54 1.43 24.17 15.07
C GLU A 54 1.09 22.70 15.37
N GLU A 55 -0.20 22.40 15.55
CA GLU A 55 -0.68 21.02 15.74
C GLU A 55 -0.47 20.19 14.47
N ILE A 56 -0.78 20.77 13.31
CA ILE A 56 -0.59 20.11 12.01
C ILE A 56 0.89 19.78 11.79
N LEU A 57 1.79 20.76 12.00
CA LEU A 57 3.23 20.57 11.84
C LEU A 57 3.79 19.52 12.79
N ARG A 58 3.33 19.50 14.05
CA ARG A 58 3.72 18.49 15.03
C ARG A 58 3.31 17.09 14.56
N ARG A 59 2.06 16.90 14.10
CA ARG A 59 1.57 15.61 13.58
C ARG A 59 2.33 15.16 12.34
N MET A 60 2.63 16.06 11.43
CA MET A 60 3.47 15.75 10.26
C MET A 60 4.84 15.25 10.70
N ALA A 61 5.49 15.92 11.63
CA ALA A 61 6.80 15.49 12.15
C ALA A 61 6.74 14.14 12.89
N GLU A 62 5.63 13.81 13.55
CA GLU A 62 5.40 12.49 14.16
C GLU A 62 5.30 11.39 13.11
N VAL A 63 4.53 11.62 12.04
CA VAL A 63 4.41 10.70 10.91
C VAL A 63 5.75 10.48 10.21
N ASP A 64 6.51 11.55 9.97
CA ASP A 64 7.84 11.48 9.36
C ASP A 64 8.82 10.67 10.22
N ARG A 65 8.77 10.85 11.55
CA ARG A 65 9.56 10.03 12.48
C ARG A 65 9.19 8.56 12.43
N ALA A 66 7.90 8.24 12.40
CA ALA A 66 7.41 6.86 12.30
C ALA A 66 7.84 6.17 10.99
N ARG A 67 8.11 6.94 9.93
CA ARG A 67 8.56 6.43 8.62
C ARG A 67 10.08 6.30 8.49
N LYS A 68 10.88 6.70 9.48
CA LYS A 68 12.35 6.66 9.39
C LYS A 68 12.93 5.27 9.12
N GLY A 69 12.24 4.20 9.49
CA GLY A 69 12.65 2.82 9.23
C GLY A 69 12.23 2.28 7.86
N GLN A 70 11.60 3.10 7.01
CA GLN A 70 11.24 2.67 5.66
C GLN A 70 12.38 2.92 4.68
N PRO A 71 12.55 2.03 3.65
CA PRO A 71 13.60 2.19 2.65
C PRO A 71 13.46 3.51 1.90
N LYS A 72 14.59 4.17 1.65
CA LYS A 72 14.65 5.39 0.82
C LYS A 72 14.75 5.11 -0.68
N ARG A 73 15.04 3.87 -1.06
CA ARG A 73 15.12 3.43 -2.45
C ARG A 73 13.74 3.37 -3.10
N LYS A 74 13.68 3.44 -4.43
CA LYS A 74 12.43 3.30 -5.19
C LYS A 74 11.75 1.97 -4.86
N SER A 75 10.51 2.03 -4.44
CA SER A 75 9.65 0.88 -4.13
C SER A 75 8.18 1.28 -4.30
N ALA A 76 7.29 0.30 -4.40
CA ALA A 76 5.84 0.53 -4.41
C ALA A 76 5.21 0.47 -3.00
N GLY A 77 6.01 0.62 -1.94
CA GLY A 77 5.55 0.49 -0.55
C GLY A 77 5.51 -0.96 -0.09
N CYS A 78 4.66 -1.25 0.91
CA CYS A 78 4.46 -2.61 1.40
C CYS A 78 3.97 -3.53 0.30
N ALA A 79 4.62 -4.70 0.13
CA ALA A 79 4.24 -5.65 -0.90
C ALA A 79 3.07 -6.55 -0.48
N PHE A 80 3.01 -6.92 0.80
CA PHE A 80 2.03 -7.86 1.31
C PHE A 80 1.15 -7.25 2.39
N LYS A 81 -0.11 -7.71 2.46
CA LYS A 81 -1.01 -7.39 3.56
C LYS A 81 -0.50 -8.02 4.86
N ASN A 82 -0.72 -7.33 5.96
CA ASN A 82 -0.43 -7.91 7.27
C ASN A 82 -1.49 -8.97 7.61
N PRO A 83 -1.09 -10.22 7.93
CA PRO A 83 -2.04 -11.19 8.46
C PRO A 83 -2.61 -10.71 9.81
N PRO A 84 -3.80 -11.20 10.23
CA PRO A 84 -4.40 -10.83 11.51
C PRO A 84 -3.41 -11.02 12.68
N GLY A 85 -3.17 -9.94 13.44
CA GLY A 85 -2.28 -9.95 14.60
C GLY A 85 -0.78 -10.10 14.31
N GLN A 86 -0.36 -10.08 13.03
CA GLN A 86 1.04 -10.28 12.65
C GLN A 86 1.52 -9.21 11.69
N SER A 87 2.83 -9.05 11.57
CA SER A 87 3.45 -8.15 10.59
C SER A 87 4.10 -8.97 9.48
N ALA A 88 3.66 -8.75 8.23
CA ALA A 88 4.26 -9.40 7.06
C ALA A 88 5.77 -9.13 6.99
N GLY A 89 6.20 -7.89 7.27
CA GLY A 89 7.63 -7.54 7.28
C GLY A 89 8.44 -8.32 8.31
N ARG A 90 7.86 -8.56 9.49
CA ARG A 90 8.49 -9.36 10.54
C ARG A 90 8.57 -10.84 10.13
N LEU A 91 7.51 -11.42 9.59
CA LEU A 91 7.50 -12.80 9.12
C LEU A 91 8.57 -13.04 8.04
N ILE A 92 8.71 -12.10 7.09
CA ILE A 92 9.74 -12.14 6.04
C ILE A 92 11.15 -12.04 6.64
N ASP A 93 11.34 -11.22 7.67
CA ASP A 93 12.61 -11.08 8.40
C ASP A 93 12.96 -12.36 9.17
N GLU A 94 12.04 -12.88 9.96
CA GLU A 94 12.21 -14.12 10.72
C GLU A 94 12.47 -15.35 9.83
N ARG A 95 11.95 -15.34 8.59
CA ARG A 95 12.23 -16.37 7.58
C ARG A 95 13.60 -16.20 6.90
N GLY A 96 14.31 -15.10 7.18
CA GLY A 96 15.63 -14.83 6.61
C GLY A 96 15.61 -14.39 5.14
N LEU A 97 14.47 -13.84 4.66
CA LEU A 97 14.30 -13.48 3.26
C LEU A 97 14.75 -12.04 2.93
N LYS A 98 15.11 -11.21 3.92
CA LYS A 98 15.73 -9.90 3.67
C LYS A 98 16.99 -10.05 2.84
N GLY A 99 17.17 -9.17 1.84
CA GLY A 99 18.29 -9.21 0.91
C GLY A 99 18.16 -10.23 -0.22
N LEU A 100 17.10 -11.08 -0.22
CA LEU A 100 16.83 -11.93 -1.38
C LEU A 100 16.66 -11.07 -2.62
N ARG A 101 17.32 -11.46 -3.71
CA ARG A 101 17.43 -10.65 -4.92
C ARG A 101 17.12 -11.46 -6.18
N VAL A 102 16.44 -10.82 -7.12
CA VAL A 102 16.25 -11.27 -8.51
C VAL A 102 16.51 -10.08 -9.44
N GLY A 103 17.50 -10.19 -10.28
CA GLY A 103 17.95 -9.03 -11.06
C GLY A 103 18.31 -7.84 -10.16
N ASP A 104 17.72 -6.68 -10.41
CA ASP A 104 17.86 -5.49 -9.57
C ASP A 104 16.67 -5.25 -8.60
N ALA A 105 15.76 -6.21 -8.47
CA ALA A 105 14.76 -6.23 -7.41
C ALA A 105 15.31 -6.94 -6.19
N MET A 106 15.12 -6.38 -4.98
CA MET A 106 15.61 -6.95 -3.73
C MET A 106 14.62 -6.71 -2.60
N ILE A 107 14.40 -7.72 -1.74
CA ILE A 107 13.72 -7.52 -0.46
C ILE A 107 14.62 -6.64 0.41
N SER A 108 14.07 -5.50 0.86
CA SER A 108 14.85 -4.51 1.60
C SER A 108 15.48 -5.07 2.87
N LEU A 109 16.73 -4.71 3.11
CA LEU A 109 17.42 -4.99 4.38
C LEU A 109 16.85 -4.17 5.54
N GLU A 110 16.25 -3.01 5.26
CA GLU A 110 15.69 -2.09 6.25
C GLU A 110 14.31 -2.55 6.71
N HIS A 111 13.47 -3.04 5.77
CA HIS A 111 12.09 -3.44 6.06
C HIS A 111 11.64 -4.61 5.17
N GLY A 112 11.40 -5.79 5.76
CA GLY A 112 11.11 -7.04 5.03
C GLY A 112 9.90 -6.98 4.10
N ASN A 113 8.91 -6.11 4.36
CA ASN A 113 7.73 -5.97 3.49
C ASN A 113 7.91 -4.97 2.34
N PHE A 114 9.15 -4.60 2.00
CA PHE A 114 9.45 -3.71 0.88
C PHE A 114 10.34 -4.41 -0.14
N ILE A 115 9.94 -4.39 -1.40
CA ILE A 115 10.80 -4.74 -2.52
C ILE A 115 11.34 -3.45 -3.11
N VAL A 116 12.65 -3.29 -3.11
CA VAL A 116 13.34 -2.10 -3.59
C VAL A 116 13.97 -2.35 -4.96
N ASN A 117 13.95 -1.32 -5.80
CA ASN A 117 14.66 -1.31 -7.08
C ASN A 117 16.07 -0.77 -6.86
N LEU A 118 17.08 -1.59 -7.14
CA LEU A 118 18.50 -1.23 -7.05
C LEU A 118 19.00 -0.41 -8.24
N GLY A 119 18.19 -0.31 -9.32
CA GLY A 119 18.53 0.48 -10.51
C GLY A 119 17.66 0.12 -11.70
N GLN A 120 17.81 -1.10 -12.22
CA GLN A 120 17.21 -1.58 -13.47
C GLN A 120 16.26 -2.78 -13.26
N ALA A 121 15.59 -2.88 -12.09
CA ALA A 121 14.64 -3.95 -11.85
C ALA A 121 13.50 -3.92 -12.87
N ARG A 122 13.17 -5.08 -13.41
CA ARG A 122 12.04 -5.28 -14.32
C ARG A 122 10.84 -5.80 -13.53
N ALA A 123 9.63 -5.58 -14.03
CA ALA A 123 8.41 -6.09 -13.40
C ALA A 123 8.49 -7.61 -13.13
N LYS A 124 9.01 -8.39 -14.08
CA LYS A 124 9.23 -9.83 -13.90
C LYS A 124 10.14 -10.19 -12.72
N ASP A 125 11.16 -9.38 -12.44
CA ASP A 125 12.10 -9.64 -11.34
C ASP A 125 11.38 -9.41 -10.00
N VAL A 126 10.54 -8.37 -9.93
CA VAL A 126 9.72 -8.05 -8.76
C VAL A 126 8.67 -9.14 -8.51
N LEU A 127 7.95 -9.56 -9.55
CA LEU A 127 6.94 -10.61 -9.44
C LEU A 127 7.53 -11.96 -9.07
N GLU A 128 8.74 -12.27 -9.55
CA GLU A 128 9.47 -13.48 -9.14
C GLU A 128 9.84 -13.44 -7.66
N LEU A 129 10.25 -12.28 -7.11
CA LEU A 129 10.46 -12.13 -5.67
C LEU A 129 9.17 -12.33 -4.87
N VAL A 130 8.05 -11.76 -5.35
CA VAL A 130 6.73 -11.96 -4.72
C VAL A 130 6.41 -13.46 -4.66
N ARG A 131 6.55 -14.17 -5.79
CA ARG A 131 6.31 -15.61 -5.87
C ARG A 131 7.17 -16.40 -4.87
N ARG A 132 8.47 -16.11 -4.78
CA ARG A 132 9.39 -16.78 -3.82
C ARG A 132 9.00 -16.55 -2.38
N VAL A 133 8.56 -15.34 -2.03
CA VAL A 133 8.05 -15.07 -0.68
C VAL A 133 6.79 -15.87 -0.40
N GLN A 134 5.87 -15.95 -1.37
CA GLN A 134 4.60 -16.68 -1.24
C GLN A 134 4.78 -18.21 -1.19
N GLU A 135 5.86 -18.75 -1.74
CA GLU A 135 6.23 -20.16 -1.57
C GLU A 135 6.65 -20.50 -0.14
N GLU A 136 7.25 -19.54 0.57
CA GLU A 136 7.73 -19.71 1.94
C GLU A 136 6.70 -19.28 3.00
N LEU A 137 5.84 -18.34 2.67
CA LEU A 137 4.90 -17.69 3.60
C LEU A 137 3.55 -17.45 2.91
N PRO A 138 2.41 -17.82 3.53
CA PRO A 138 1.07 -17.61 2.95
C PRO A 138 0.63 -16.14 3.04
N LEU A 139 1.37 -15.23 2.39
CA LEU A 139 1.11 -13.80 2.40
C LEU A 139 0.30 -13.36 1.17
N GLU A 140 -0.73 -12.56 1.41
CA GLU A 140 -1.53 -11.95 0.35
C GLU A 140 -0.85 -10.69 -0.17
N LEU A 141 -0.72 -10.56 -1.50
CA LEU A 141 -0.18 -9.37 -2.15
C LEU A 141 -1.10 -8.17 -1.89
N GLU A 142 -0.53 -7.03 -1.49
CA GLU A 142 -1.27 -5.77 -1.31
C GLU A 142 -1.34 -4.96 -2.61
N TRP A 143 -0.36 -5.12 -3.48
CA TRP A 143 -0.30 -4.36 -4.73
C TRP A 143 -1.35 -4.81 -5.75
N GLU A 144 -1.89 -3.85 -6.47
CA GLU A 144 -2.65 -4.07 -7.69
C GLU A 144 -1.68 -4.05 -8.88
N VAL A 145 -1.54 -5.19 -9.56
CA VAL A 145 -0.63 -5.33 -10.70
C VAL A 145 -1.45 -5.18 -11.98
N TRP A 146 -1.10 -4.18 -12.77
CA TRP A 146 -1.69 -3.93 -14.08
C TRP A 146 -0.88 -4.63 -15.17
N PRO A 147 -1.53 -5.23 -16.18
CA PRO A 147 -0.85 -5.92 -17.29
C PRO A 147 -0.06 -4.96 -18.20
#